data_a6003c081bbc8e4eec86bd8733e543fe
#
_entry.id   a6003c081bbc8e4eec86bd8733e543fe
#
_cell.length_a   1.000
_cell.length_b   1.000
_cell.length_c   1.000
_cell.angle_alpha   90.00
_cell.angle_beta   90.00
_cell.angle_gamma   90.00
#
_symmetry.space_group_name_H-M   'P 1'
#
loop_
_entity.id
_entity.type
_entity.pdbx_description
1 polymer ?
#
loop_
_entity_poly.entity_id
_entity_poly.type
_entity_poly.pdbx_seq_one_letter_code
_entity_poly.pdbx_strand_id
1 'polypeptide(L)'
;MKILLVTDAWKPQVNGVVTTLENLVKKLSINNDVKIIEPNSFVSVSIPFYKEIKLSLNVFKIKKIINDFRPDLIHIATEGPLGLYARKVCLVEKLKFSSSYHTNFPLYLKKMLGIPVQFTNRFERWFHNAACVTLVNTPSHKKELEEIGIKKLALWSRGIDENIFFPTPSDRNNSYYLYVGRVSKEKNLESFLSLELDKKKVVVGDGPSLKSLKKKYPDVEFLGYKFGRELAEIYSNACVKVFPSRTDTFGIVMIEANACGTPVAGYPVTGPIDVVKNGVNGYLNKDLYQAIKQAQKVDPKSCIAYSKKYSWDEVASNFISSVTTAHS
;
A
#
# COMPACT_ATOMS: atom_id res chain seq x y z
N MET A 1 -12.03 21.56 9.74
CA MET A 1 -10.61 21.96 9.55
C MET A 1 -10.27 21.98 8.07
N LYS A 2 -9.30 22.79 7.68
CA LYS A 2 -8.72 22.80 6.34
C LYS A 2 -7.50 21.89 6.30
N ILE A 3 -7.57 20.83 5.53
CA ILE A 3 -6.51 19.81 5.44
C ILE A 3 -5.91 19.84 4.05
N LEU A 4 -4.59 20.04 3.95
CA LEU A 4 -3.85 19.97 2.71
C LEU A 4 -3.08 18.66 2.65
N LEU A 5 -3.40 17.81 1.66
CA LEU A 5 -2.70 16.57 1.39
C LEU A 5 -1.83 16.73 0.14
N VAL A 6 -0.54 16.40 0.25
CA VAL A 6 0.43 16.49 -0.85
C VAL A 6 0.91 15.09 -1.21
N THR A 7 0.80 14.71 -2.48
CA THR A 7 1.20 13.39 -2.95
C THR A 7 1.68 13.40 -4.40
N ASP A 8 2.71 12.62 -4.70
CA ASP A 8 3.16 12.30 -6.06
C ASP A 8 2.49 11.04 -6.62
N ALA A 9 1.76 10.30 -5.77
CA ALA A 9 1.03 9.09 -6.13
C ALA A 9 -0.48 9.37 -6.16
N TRP A 10 -1.04 9.48 -7.37
CA TRP A 10 -2.47 9.72 -7.61
C TRP A 10 -2.93 9.06 -8.91
N LYS A 11 -4.23 9.06 -9.18
CA LYS A 11 -4.77 8.56 -10.45
C LYS A 11 -4.05 9.16 -11.67
N PRO A 12 -3.80 8.41 -12.74
CA PRO A 12 -4.28 7.06 -13.05
C PRO A 12 -3.42 5.91 -12.50
N GLN A 13 -2.49 6.14 -11.59
CA GLN A 13 -1.69 5.07 -10.97
C GLN A 13 -2.60 4.10 -10.20
N VAL A 14 -2.35 2.80 -10.33
CA VAL A 14 -3.07 1.73 -9.62
C VAL A 14 -2.10 1.06 -8.65
N ASN A 15 -2.16 1.47 -7.39
CA ASN A 15 -1.34 0.91 -6.32
C ASN A 15 -1.95 1.19 -4.92
N GLY A 16 -1.46 0.49 -3.90
CA GLY A 16 -1.98 0.59 -2.54
C GLY A 16 -1.87 1.98 -1.89
N VAL A 17 -0.94 2.83 -2.35
CA VAL A 17 -0.82 4.22 -1.85
C VAL A 17 -1.99 5.04 -2.36
N VAL A 18 -2.26 5.00 -3.66
CA VAL A 18 -3.40 5.72 -4.28
C VAL A 18 -4.71 5.29 -3.64
N THR A 19 -4.97 3.98 -3.55
CA THR A 19 -6.18 3.43 -2.91
C THR A 19 -6.34 3.95 -1.47
N THR A 20 -5.24 3.99 -0.72
CA THR A 20 -5.26 4.49 0.67
C THR A 20 -5.60 5.97 0.73
N LEU A 21 -4.94 6.79 -0.07
CA LEU A 21 -5.13 8.25 -0.04
C LEU A 21 -6.53 8.64 -0.54
N GLU A 22 -7.06 7.96 -1.56
CA GLU A 22 -8.43 8.19 -2.03
C GLU A 22 -9.49 7.91 -0.96
N ASN A 23 -9.38 6.76 -0.30
CA ASN A 23 -10.32 6.41 0.76
C ASN A 23 -10.18 7.33 1.99
N LEU A 24 -8.94 7.69 2.35
CA LEU A 24 -8.71 8.68 3.40
C LEU A 24 -9.36 10.02 3.06
N VAL A 25 -9.12 10.56 1.86
CA VAL A 25 -9.72 11.82 1.40
C VAL A 25 -11.23 11.74 1.42
N LYS A 26 -11.82 10.66 0.88
CA LYS A 26 -13.26 10.43 0.91
C LYS A 26 -13.85 10.51 2.32
N LYS A 27 -13.19 9.90 3.30
CA LYS A 27 -13.62 9.93 4.70
C LYS A 27 -13.39 11.29 5.36
N LEU A 28 -12.24 11.91 5.14
CA LEU A 28 -11.92 13.22 5.72
C LEU A 28 -12.84 14.34 5.18
N SER A 29 -13.21 14.29 3.90
CA SER A 29 -14.05 15.31 3.25
C SER A 29 -15.49 15.34 3.77
N ILE A 30 -15.93 14.35 4.57
CA ILE A 30 -17.25 14.37 5.20
C ILE A 30 -17.37 15.54 6.20
N ASN A 31 -16.31 15.79 6.97
CA ASN A 31 -16.34 16.77 8.06
C ASN A 31 -15.26 17.86 7.96
N ASN A 32 -14.47 17.88 6.87
CA ASN A 32 -13.35 18.80 6.70
C ASN A 32 -13.29 19.33 5.26
N ASP A 33 -12.68 20.50 5.09
CA ASP A 33 -12.32 21.04 3.78
C ASP A 33 -10.95 20.46 3.38
N VAL A 34 -10.95 19.47 2.47
CA VAL A 34 -9.75 18.75 2.07
C VAL A 34 -9.31 19.17 0.68
N LYS A 35 -8.10 19.70 0.58
CA LYS A 35 -7.46 20.04 -0.68
C LYS A 35 -6.29 19.09 -0.96
N ILE A 36 -6.18 18.63 -2.21
CA ILE A 36 -5.12 17.71 -2.64
C ILE A 36 -4.19 18.43 -3.61
N ILE A 37 -2.89 18.29 -3.38
CA ILE A 37 -1.84 18.62 -4.34
C ILE A 37 -1.35 17.31 -4.93
N GLU A 38 -1.61 17.08 -6.23
CA GLU A 38 -1.36 15.83 -6.93
C GLU A 38 -0.83 16.08 -8.37
N PRO A 39 -0.21 15.11 -9.04
CA PRO A 39 0.52 15.33 -10.29
C PRO A 39 -0.31 15.88 -11.46
N ASN A 40 -1.63 15.57 -11.55
CA ASN A 40 -2.45 16.02 -12.68
C ASN A 40 -2.71 17.55 -12.65
N SER A 41 -2.51 18.20 -11.50
CA SER A 41 -2.60 19.66 -11.35
C SER A 41 -1.34 20.39 -11.81
N PHE A 42 -0.31 19.65 -12.27
CA PHE A 42 1.00 20.16 -12.64
C PHE A 42 1.44 19.72 -14.03
N VAL A 43 2.37 20.46 -14.63
CA VAL A 43 3.10 19.94 -15.80
C VAL A 43 3.95 18.77 -15.33
N SER A 44 3.79 17.62 -15.96
CA SER A 44 4.47 16.41 -15.52
C SER A 44 5.02 15.58 -16.69
N VAL A 45 6.10 14.84 -16.43
CA VAL A 45 6.76 13.93 -17.38
C VAL A 45 6.67 12.52 -16.82
N SER A 46 6.32 11.55 -17.66
CA SER A 46 6.29 10.13 -17.27
C SER A 46 7.70 9.55 -17.18
N ILE A 47 7.93 8.69 -16.18
CA ILE A 47 9.21 7.99 -16.04
C ILE A 47 9.28 6.86 -17.11
N PRO A 48 10.43 6.73 -17.83
CA PRO A 48 10.65 5.57 -18.70
C PRO A 48 10.41 4.25 -17.95
N PHE A 49 9.77 3.26 -18.60
CA PHE A 49 9.37 1.95 -18.05
C PHE A 49 8.21 1.97 -17.02
N TYR A 50 7.86 3.13 -16.42
CA TYR A 50 6.75 3.30 -15.48
C TYR A 50 5.92 4.51 -15.90
N LYS A 51 5.27 4.41 -17.06
CA LYS A 51 4.52 5.54 -17.69
C LYS A 51 3.42 6.12 -16.81
N GLU A 52 2.91 5.32 -15.88
CA GLU A 52 1.92 5.75 -14.89
C GLU A 52 2.50 6.65 -13.79
N ILE A 53 3.83 6.63 -13.56
CA ILE A 53 4.47 7.50 -12.57
C ILE A 53 4.88 8.80 -13.24
N LYS A 54 4.32 9.89 -12.75
CA LYS A 54 4.55 11.25 -13.27
C LYS A 54 5.44 12.06 -12.34
N LEU A 55 6.48 12.68 -12.87
CA LEU A 55 7.30 13.66 -12.17
C LEU A 55 6.81 15.08 -12.48
N SER A 56 6.37 15.79 -11.46
CA SER A 56 5.87 17.17 -11.60
C SER A 56 7.02 18.17 -11.70
N LEU A 57 6.95 19.09 -12.65
CA LEU A 57 8.04 20.04 -12.97
C LEU A 57 7.82 21.44 -12.39
N ASN A 58 6.61 22.00 -12.50
CA ASN A 58 6.30 23.37 -12.08
C ASN A 58 5.85 23.46 -10.61
N VAL A 59 6.58 22.79 -9.73
CA VAL A 59 6.26 22.61 -8.29
C VAL A 59 6.21 23.91 -7.49
N PHE A 60 6.78 25.01 -8.00
CA PHE A 60 6.77 26.34 -7.35
C PHE A 60 5.36 26.88 -7.08
N LYS A 61 4.34 26.42 -7.80
CA LYS A 61 2.92 26.76 -7.55
C LYS A 61 2.43 26.32 -6.17
N ILE A 62 3.07 25.32 -5.54
CA ILE A 62 2.68 24.77 -4.23
C ILE A 62 2.70 25.88 -3.16
N LYS A 63 3.69 26.77 -3.18
CA LYS A 63 3.75 27.90 -2.23
C LYS A 63 2.49 28.77 -2.30
N LYS A 64 2.05 29.13 -3.52
CA LYS A 64 0.82 29.91 -3.71
C LYS A 64 -0.40 29.15 -3.22
N ILE A 65 -0.51 27.83 -3.52
CA ILE A 65 -1.63 26.99 -3.09
C ILE A 65 -1.72 26.95 -1.56
N ILE A 66 -0.61 26.79 -0.85
CA ILE A 66 -0.55 26.79 0.62
C ILE A 66 -1.04 28.14 1.16
N ASN A 67 -0.53 29.25 0.63
CA ASN A 67 -0.87 30.58 1.09
C ASN A 67 -2.34 30.97 0.83
N ASP A 68 -2.89 30.56 -0.32
CA ASP A 68 -4.29 30.85 -0.68
C ASP A 68 -5.26 29.97 0.14
N PHE A 69 -4.93 28.70 0.35
CA PHE A 69 -5.80 27.76 1.07
C PHE A 69 -5.74 27.93 2.59
N ARG A 70 -4.57 28.32 3.14
CA ARG A 70 -4.32 28.48 4.59
C ARG A 70 -4.76 27.25 5.39
N PRO A 71 -4.10 26.09 5.16
CA PRO A 71 -4.47 24.85 5.81
C PRO A 71 -4.19 24.89 7.33
N ASP A 72 -5.08 24.26 8.10
CA ASP A 72 -4.87 23.97 9.53
C ASP A 72 -3.87 22.80 9.71
N LEU A 73 -3.93 21.84 8.79
CA LEU A 73 -3.05 20.67 8.76
C LEU A 73 -2.45 20.47 7.36
N ILE A 74 -1.14 20.19 7.32
CA ILE A 74 -0.43 19.81 6.09
C ILE A 74 0.10 18.38 6.28
N HIS A 75 -0.26 17.50 5.34
CA HIS A 75 0.23 16.13 5.30
C HIS A 75 0.94 15.83 3.98
N ILE A 76 2.22 15.46 4.04
CA ILE A 76 3.05 15.09 2.88
C ILE A 76 3.13 13.58 2.82
N ALA A 77 2.38 12.98 1.88
CA ALA A 77 2.21 11.54 1.80
C ALA A 77 3.32 10.82 1.01
N THR A 78 4.12 11.53 0.21
CA THR A 78 5.17 10.92 -0.62
C THR A 78 6.40 11.84 -0.71
N GLU A 79 7.55 11.23 -1.02
CA GLU A 79 8.88 11.86 -1.05
C GLU A 79 9.30 12.34 -2.45
N GLY A 80 8.36 12.40 -3.40
CA GLY A 80 8.61 12.85 -4.77
C GLY A 80 8.72 14.37 -4.91
N PRO A 81 8.78 14.91 -6.15
CA PRO A 81 8.99 16.34 -6.40
C PRO A 81 7.98 17.26 -5.71
N LEU A 82 6.68 16.86 -5.64
CA LEU A 82 5.66 17.64 -4.94
C LEU A 82 5.90 17.62 -3.44
N GLY A 83 6.17 16.45 -2.87
CA GLY A 83 6.46 16.30 -1.44
C GLY A 83 7.73 17.04 -1.03
N LEU A 84 8.80 16.96 -1.82
CA LEU A 84 10.06 17.67 -1.58
C LEU A 84 9.88 19.19 -1.57
N TYR A 85 9.14 19.71 -2.55
CA TYR A 85 8.93 21.16 -2.62
C TYR A 85 7.97 21.65 -1.52
N ALA A 86 6.91 20.89 -1.22
CA ALA A 86 6.02 21.19 -0.10
C ALA A 86 6.79 21.23 1.23
N ARG A 87 7.65 20.22 1.49
CA ARG A 87 8.55 20.20 2.64
C ARG A 87 9.44 21.44 2.71
N LYS A 88 10.05 21.85 1.57
CA LYS A 88 10.86 23.08 1.50
C LYS A 88 10.04 24.31 1.89
N VAL A 89 8.83 24.45 1.34
CA VAL A 89 7.94 25.58 1.66
C VAL A 89 7.60 25.59 3.13
N CYS A 90 7.19 24.44 3.70
CA CYS A 90 6.86 24.35 5.12
C CYS A 90 8.02 24.77 6.03
N LEU A 91 9.26 24.35 5.71
CA LEU A 91 10.43 24.74 6.50
C LEU A 91 10.76 26.23 6.41
N VAL A 92 10.66 26.82 5.21
CA VAL A 92 10.93 28.26 5.00
C VAL A 92 9.87 29.12 5.68
N GLU A 93 8.59 28.74 5.55
CA GLU A 93 7.47 29.50 6.14
C GLU A 93 7.20 29.10 7.62
N LYS A 94 8.03 28.22 8.21
CA LYS A 94 7.90 27.70 9.58
C LYS A 94 6.55 27.03 9.86
N LEU A 95 5.97 26.39 8.85
CA LEU A 95 4.73 25.62 8.96
C LEU A 95 5.03 24.20 9.45
N LYS A 96 4.26 23.72 10.41
CA LYS A 96 4.31 22.31 10.81
C LYS A 96 3.72 21.43 9.70
N PHE A 97 4.26 20.23 9.52
CA PHE A 97 3.68 19.23 8.61
C PHE A 97 3.90 17.84 9.16
N SER A 98 3.00 16.92 8.82
CA SER A 98 3.14 15.48 9.03
C SER A 98 3.53 14.79 7.73
N SER A 99 4.10 13.59 7.83
CA SER A 99 4.42 12.78 6.66
C SER A 99 3.95 11.33 6.83
N SER A 100 3.91 10.57 5.74
CA SER A 100 3.68 9.12 5.76
C SER A 100 4.82 8.38 5.08
N TYR A 101 5.16 7.21 5.62
CA TYR A 101 6.09 6.28 4.99
C TYR A 101 5.29 5.12 4.40
N HIS A 102 5.10 5.12 3.07
CA HIS A 102 4.23 4.17 2.40
C HIS A 102 4.95 2.99 1.78
N THR A 103 6.19 3.20 1.31
CA THR A 103 6.95 2.23 0.53
C THR A 103 8.37 2.13 1.07
N ASN A 104 8.91 0.93 1.18
CA ASN A 104 10.32 0.76 1.49
C ASN A 104 11.18 1.16 0.27
N PHE A 105 11.24 2.46 0.03
CA PHE A 105 11.91 3.08 -1.11
C PHE A 105 13.40 2.70 -1.20
N PRO A 106 14.17 2.60 -0.09
CA PRO A 106 15.54 2.12 -0.09
C PRO A 106 15.73 0.74 -0.70
N LEU A 107 14.92 -0.23 -0.31
CA LEU A 107 14.99 -1.59 -0.86
C LEU A 107 14.53 -1.64 -2.33
N TYR A 108 13.55 -0.81 -2.68
CA TYR A 108 13.08 -0.69 -4.05
C TYR A 108 14.18 -0.15 -4.99
N LEU A 109 14.84 0.95 -4.63
CA LEU A 109 15.94 1.54 -5.40
C LEU A 109 17.16 0.63 -5.48
N LYS A 110 17.49 -0.09 -4.40
CA LYS A 110 18.56 -1.09 -4.41
C LYS A 110 18.28 -2.18 -5.44
N LYS A 111 17.04 -2.71 -5.50
CA LYS A 111 16.67 -3.77 -6.45
C LYS A 111 16.60 -3.30 -7.89
N MET A 112 16.16 -2.06 -8.13
CA MET A 112 16.00 -1.52 -9.49
C MET A 112 17.26 -0.92 -10.07
N LEU A 113 17.99 -0.15 -9.28
CA LEU A 113 19.10 0.69 -9.74
C LEU A 113 20.43 0.33 -9.08
N GLY A 114 20.47 -0.63 -8.17
CA GLY A 114 21.68 -1.01 -7.44
C GLY A 114 22.15 0.03 -6.41
N ILE A 115 21.35 1.05 -6.10
CA ILE A 115 21.73 2.13 -5.19
C ILE A 115 21.90 1.56 -3.77
N PRO A 116 23.04 1.78 -3.10
CA PRO A 116 23.24 1.31 -1.73
C PRO A 116 22.22 1.89 -0.75
N VAL A 117 21.63 1.03 0.10
CA VAL A 117 20.57 1.39 1.06
C VAL A 117 21.00 2.51 2.03
N GLN A 118 22.30 2.64 2.30
CA GLN A 118 22.83 3.66 3.20
C GLN A 118 22.54 5.11 2.71
N PHE A 119 22.65 5.35 1.40
CA PHE A 119 22.36 6.67 0.81
C PHE A 119 20.87 6.98 0.86
N THR A 120 20.05 6.00 0.54
CA THR A 120 18.59 6.15 0.57
C THR A 120 18.09 6.33 2.00
N ASN A 121 18.61 5.58 2.98
CA ASN A 121 18.27 5.77 4.40
C ASN A 121 18.66 7.16 4.92
N ARG A 122 19.76 7.76 4.43
CA ARG A 122 20.13 9.14 4.78
C ARG A 122 19.11 10.14 4.25
N PHE A 123 18.63 9.95 3.01
CA PHE A 123 17.58 10.76 2.41
C PHE A 123 16.26 10.63 3.20
N GLU A 124 15.82 9.41 3.53
CA GLU A 124 14.60 9.15 4.30
C GLU A 124 14.65 9.83 5.67
N ARG A 125 15.76 9.69 6.40
CA ARG A 125 15.95 10.39 7.68
C ARG A 125 15.87 11.90 7.53
N TRP A 126 16.53 12.44 6.52
CA TRP A 126 16.51 13.88 6.26
C TRP A 126 15.11 14.37 5.92
N PHE A 127 14.36 13.60 5.14
CA PHE A 127 13.00 13.97 4.74
C PHE A 127 12.03 13.90 5.92
N HIS A 128 11.92 12.77 6.58
CA HIS A 128 10.92 12.48 7.59
C HIS A 128 11.20 13.13 8.95
N ASN A 129 12.45 13.28 9.37
CA ASN A 129 12.78 13.89 10.66
C ASN A 129 12.45 15.39 10.74
N ALA A 130 12.16 16.04 9.63
CA ALA A 130 11.64 17.40 9.60
C ALA A 130 10.13 17.50 9.89
N ALA A 131 9.40 16.40 9.76
CA ALA A 131 7.98 16.33 10.08
C ALA A 131 7.74 16.35 11.60
N CYS A 132 6.58 16.87 12.02
CA CYS A 132 6.14 16.79 13.42
C CYS A 132 5.79 15.35 13.83
N VAL A 133 5.26 14.54 12.88
CA VAL A 133 5.05 13.11 13.01
C VAL A 133 5.15 12.44 11.64
N THR A 134 5.69 11.23 11.60
CA THR A 134 5.68 10.36 10.42
C THR A 134 4.80 9.14 10.68
N LEU A 135 3.78 8.96 9.84
CA LEU A 135 2.83 7.86 9.95
C LEU A 135 3.39 6.60 9.27
N VAL A 136 3.31 5.47 9.95
CA VAL A 136 3.80 4.17 9.50
C VAL A 136 2.72 3.10 9.63
N ASN A 137 2.72 2.13 8.70
CA ASN A 137 1.61 1.21 8.53
C ASN A 137 1.56 0.08 9.58
N THR A 138 2.72 -0.39 10.06
CA THR A 138 2.82 -1.59 10.90
C THR A 138 3.87 -1.43 12.00
N PRO A 139 3.70 -2.16 13.14
CA PRO A 139 4.69 -2.17 14.23
C PRO A 139 6.08 -2.63 13.80
N SER A 140 6.19 -3.69 12.99
CA SER A 140 7.47 -4.18 12.52
C SER A 140 8.21 -3.16 11.66
N HIS A 141 7.48 -2.48 10.77
CA HIS A 141 8.04 -1.44 9.92
C HIS A 141 8.43 -0.19 10.73
N LYS A 142 7.63 0.16 11.76
CA LYS A 142 8.00 1.23 12.70
C LYS A 142 9.36 0.95 13.33
N LYS A 143 9.59 -0.28 13.82
CA LYS A 143 10.86 -0.69 14.41
C LYS A 143 12.04 -0.57 13.41
N GLU A 144 11.87 -1.02 12.17
CA GLU A 144 12.89 -0.86 11.13
C GLU A 144 13.23 0.62 10.88
N LEU A 145 12.23 1.49 10.87
CA LEU A 145 12.44 2.94 10.67
C LEU A 145 13.12 3.61 11.87
N GLU A 146 12.81 3.16 13.09
CA GLU A 146 13.52 3.58 14.31
C GLU A 146 15.00 3.17 14.27
N GLU A 147 15.31 1.95 13.82
CA GLU A 147 16.69 1.44 13.66
C GLU A 147 17.51 2.25 12.66
N ILE A 148 16.90 2.75 11.58
CA ILE A 148 17.58 3.63 10.63
C ILE A 148 17.60 5.10 11.08
N GLY A 149 17.05 5.44 12.24
CA GLY A 149 17.11 6.75 12.87
C GLY A 149 16.02 7.74 12.45
N ILE A 150 14.87 7.26 11.96
CA ILE A 150 13.67 8.09 11.80
C ILE A 150 12.98 8.19 13.15
N LYS A 151 12.62 9.42 13.54
CA LYS A 151 12.04 9.77 14.83
C LYS A 151 10.56 10.13 14.68
N LYS A 152 9.86 10.29 15.83
CA LYS A 152 8.46 10.75 15.89
C LYS A 152 7.52 9.92 15.01
N LEU A 153 7.57 8.60 15.15
CA LEU A 153 6.76 7.65 14.39
C LEU A 153 5.45 7.33 15.12
N ALA A 154 4.33 7.41 14.39
CA ALA A 154 3.01 6.98 14.86
C ALA A 154 2.45 5.89 13.96
N LEU A 155 1.71 4.93 14.54
CA LEU A 155 1.07 3.87 13.78
C LEU A 155 -0.20 4.39 13.11
N TRP A 156 -0.32 4.11 11.81
CA TRP A 156 -1.50 4.43 11.02
C TRP A 156 -1.77 3.29 10.03
N SER A 157 -2.72 2.45 10.33
CA SER A 157 -3.07 1.26 9.56
C SER A 157 -3.74 1.61 8.21
N ARG A 158 -4.08 0.58 7.46
CA ARG A 158 -4.87 0.67 6.22
C ARG A 158 -6.29 0.25 6.53
N GLY A 159 -7.24 0.83 5.80
CA GLY A 159 -8.64 0.48 5.88
C GLY A 159 -9.11 -0.37 4.70
N ILE A 160 -10.24 -1.02 4.88
CA ILE A 160 -10.97 -1.76 3.86
C ILE A 160 -12.36 -1.13 3.67
N ASP A 161 -12.84 -1.13 2.43
CA ASP A 161 -14.23 -0.76 2.15
C ASP A 161 -15.10 -2.03 2.26
N GLU A 162 -15.78 -2.16 3.40
CA GLU A 162 -16.65 -3.30 3.71
C GLU A 162 -17.91 -3.36 2.83
N ASN A 163 -18.26 -2.27 2.12
CA ASN A 163 -19.34 -2.27 1.13
C ASN A 163 -18.92 -2.88 -0.21
N ILE A 164 -17.62 -2.99 -0.45
CA ILE A 164 -17.04 -3.59 -1.65
C ILE A 164 -16.53 -4.99 -1.37
N PHE A 165 -15.70 -5.13 -0.33
CA PHE A 165 -15.03 -6.39 0.02
C PHE A 165 -15.79 -7.10 1.14
N PHE A 166 -16.62 -8.06 0.74
CA PHE A 166 -17.38 -8.95 1.61
C PHE A 166 -17.60 -10.28 0.88
N PRO A 167 -17.92 -11.37 1.60
CA PRO A 167 -18.12 -12.68 1.00
C PRO A 167 -19.24 -12.65 -0.03
N THR A 168 -18.98 -13.17 -1.22
CA THR A 168 -19.99 -13.43 -2.25
C THR A 168 -20.25 -14.93 -2.37
N PRO A 169 -21.40 -15.37 -2.93
CA PRO A 169 -21.62 -16.77 -3.24
C PRO A 169 -20.45 -17.30 -4.07
N SER A 170 -19.86 -18.42 -3.64
CA SER A 170 -18.65 -18.97 -4.27
C SER A 170 -18.78 -20.48 -4.46
N ASP A 171 -18.30 -20.97 -5.61
CA ASP A 171 -18.10 -22.39 -5.87
C ASP A 171 -16.69 -22.82 -5.43
N ARG A 172 -16.57 -23.27 -4.19
CA ARG A 172 -15.29 -23.72 -3.65
C ARG A 172 -14.74 -24.99 -4.28
N ASN A 173 -15.54 -25.77 -4.99
CA ASN A 173 -15.06 -26.96 -5.70
C ASN A 173 -14.16 -26.57 -6.88
N ASN A 174 -14.46 -25.45 -7.53
CA ASN A 174 -13.66 -24.88 -8.62
C ASN A 174 -12.69 -23.78 -8.16
N SER A 175 -12.34 -23.74 -6.88
CA SER A 175 -11.44 -22.73 -6.31
C SER A 175 -10.00 -22.83 -6.86
N TYR A 176 -9.27 -21.72 -6.75
CA TYR A 176 -7.91 -21.54 -7.27
C TYR A 176 -7.01 -20.83 -6.26
N TYR A 177 -5.70 -20.89 -6.51
CA TYR A 177 -4.72 -20.07 -5.81
C TYR A 177 -4.61 -18.71 -6.49
N LEU A 178 -4.76 -17.63 -5.73
CA LEU A 178 -4.89 -16.29 -6.26
C LEU A 178 -3.70 -15.40 -5.91
N TYR A 179 -3.14 -14.72 -6.89
CA TYR A 179 -2.32 -13.53 -6.69
C TYR A 179 -3.11 -12.28 -7.12
N VAL A 180 -3.05 -11.22 -6.32
CA VAL A 180 -3.56 -9.89 -6.68
C VAL A 180 -2.49 -8.85 -6.39
N GLY A 181 -2.17 -8.02 -7.38
CA GLY A 181 -1.21 -6.94 -7.24
C GLY A 181 -0.44 -6.65 -8.54
N ARG A 182 0.50 -5.71 -8.47
CA ARG A 182 1.36 -5.35 -9.60
C ARG A 182 2.20 -6.56 -10.05
N VAL A 183 2.24 -6.80 -11.36
CA VAL A 183 3.02 -7.88 -11.96
C VAL A 183 4.43 -7.38 -12.29
N SER A 184 5.31 -7.41 -11.29
CA SER A 184 6.65 -6.84 -11.37
C SER A 184 7.67 -7.66 -10.57
N LYS A 185 8.96 -7.48 -10.86
CA LYS A 185 10.05 -8.30 -10.31
C LYS A 185 10.12 -8.27 -8.78
N GLU A 186 9.90 -7.11 -8.16
CA GLU A 186 9.94 -6.94 -6.71
C GLU A 186 8.82 -7.70 -5.98
N LYS A 187 7.71 -8.01 -6.68
CA LYS A 187 6.60 -8.78 -6.12
C LYS A 187 6.84 -10.29 -6.10
N ASN A 188 7.95 -10.74 -6.71
CA ASN A 188 8.45 -12.12 -6.59
C ASN A 188 7.44 -13.21 -7.02
N LEU A 189 6.62 -12.93 -8.06
CA LEU A 189 5.57 -13.85 -8.52
C LEU A 189 6.13 -15.22 -8.92
N GLU A 190 7.35 -15.28 -9.45
CA GLU A 190 7.95 -16.55 -9.87
C GLU A 190 8.02 -17.57 -8.74
N SER A 191 8.24 -17.14 -7.48
CA SER A 191 8.25 -18.06 -6.34
C SER A 191 6.90 -18.72 -6.07
N PHE A 192 5.80 -18.13 -6.53
CA PHE A 192 4.46 -18.73 -6.49
C PHE A 192 4.16 -19.53 -7.77
N LEU A 193 4.46 -18.95 -8.92
CA LEU A 193 4.08 -19.54 -10.21
C LEU A 193 4.82 -20.85 -10.51
N SER A 194 6.06 -20.99 -10.01
CA SER A 194 6.87 -22.21 -10.17
C SER A 194 6.47 -23.37 -9.26
N LEU A 195 5.65 -23.15 -8.24
CA LEU A 195 5.21 -24.24 -7.35
C LEU A 195 4.31 -25.23 -8.08
N GLU A 196 4.46 -26.50 -7.84
CA GLU A 196 3.52 -27.54 -8.26
C GLU A 196 2.39 -27.62 -7.22
N LEU A 197 1.18 -27.22 -7.63
CA LEU A 197 0.01 -27.13 -6.78
C LEU A 197 -1.16 -27.89 -7.42
N ASP A 198 -2.06 -28.41 -6.57
CA ASP A 198 -3.21 -29.25 -6.94
C ASP A 198 -4.37 -28.50 -7.61
N LYS A 199 -4.35 -27.17 -7.59
CA LYS A 199 -5.37 -26.32 -8.22
C LYS A 199 -4.71 -25.31 -9.15
N LYS A 200 -5.51 -24.76 -10.07
CA LYS A 200 -5.04 -23.70 -10.99
C LYS A 200 -4.59 -22.44 -10.26
N LYS A 201 -3.76 -21.65 -10.93
CA LYS A 201 -3.25 -20.38 -10.45
C LYS A 201 -3.89 -19.26 -11.24
N VAL A 202 -4.36 -18.23 -10.54
CA VAL A 202 -4.95 -17.02 -11.11
C VAL A 202 -4.16 -15.82 -10.66
N VAL A 203 -3.87 -14.93 -11.61
CA VAL A 203 -3.14 -13.67 -11.40
C VAL A 203 -4.02 -12.50 -11.82
N VAL A 204 -4.31 -11.60 -10.87
CA VAL A 204 -5.00 -10.34 -11.11
C VAL A 204 -4.00 -9.18 -10.98
N GLY A 205 -3.98 -8.33 -11.98
CA GLY A 205 -3.11 -7.16 -12.07
C GLY A 205 -2.32 -7.10 -13.36
N ASP A 206 -1.55 -6.05 -13.50
CA ASP A 206 -0.70 -5.78 -14.66
C ASP A 206 0.67 -5.25 -14.21
N GLY A 207 1.61 -5.19 -15.12
CA GLY A 207 2.93 -4.64 -14.86
C GLY A 207 4.01 -5.13 -15.80
N PRO A 208 5.25 -4.62 -15.64
CA PRO A 208 6.34 -4.83 -16.60
C PRO A 208 6.73 -6.29 -16.80
N SER A 209 6.45 -7.17 -15.83
CA SER A 209 6.78 -8.61 -15.94
C SER A 209 5.67 -9.46 -16.57
N LEU A 210 4.47 -8.89 -16.85
CA LEU A 210 3.31 -9.67 -17.30
C LEU A 210 3.60 -10.46 -18.58
N LYS A 211 4.17 -9.81 -19.61
CA LYS A 211 4.43 -10.45 -20.92
C LYS A 211 5.40 -11.64 -20.79
N SER A 212 6.45 -11.50 -20.00
CA SER A 212 7.44 -12.56 -19.77
C SER A 212 6.86 -13.72 -18.97
N LEU A 213 6.06 -13.41 -17.91
CA LEU A 213 5.45 -14.44 -17.08
C LEU A 213 4.36 -15.22 -17.83
N LYS A 214 3.53 -14.58 -18.66
CA LYS A 214 2.56 -15.27 -19.52
C LYS A 214 3.24 -16.27 -20.46
N LYS A 215 4.40 -15.89 -21.04
CA LYS A 215 5.17 -16.80 -21.91
C LYS A 215 5.78 -17.97 -21.14
N LYS A 216 6.26 -17.72 -19.90
CA LYS A 216 6.93 -18.73 -19.08
C LYS A 216 5.96 -19.72 -18.41
N TYR A 217 4.74 -19.25 -18.08
CA TYR A 217 3.72 -20.01 -17.36
C TYR A 217 2.39 -19.99 -18.12
N PRO A 218 2.27 -20.73 -19.23
CA PRO A 218 1.09 -20.71 -20.11
C PRO A 218 -0.20 -21.25 -19.44
N ASP A 219 -0.06 -22.13 -18.45
CA ASP A 219 -1.18 -22.72 -17.71
C ASP A 219 -1.74 -21.81 -16.59
N VAL A 220 -1.14 -20.63 -16.37
CA VAL A 220 -1.60 -19.64 -15.40
C VAL A 220 -2.60 -18.70 -16.04
N GLU A 221 -3.73 -18.48 -15.38
CA GLU A 221 -4.76 -17.55 -15.84
C GLU A 221 -4.44 -16.12 -15.40
N PHE A 222 -4.18 -15.22 -16.35
CA PHE A 222 -3.88 -13.81 -16.10
C PHE A 222 -5.07 -12.94 -16.51
N LEU A 223 -5.80 -12.36 -15.54
CA LEU A 223 -7.06 -11.64 -15.74
C LEU A 223 -6.88 -10.13 -15.99
N GLY A 224 -5.65 -9.60 -15.92
CA GLY A 224 -5.41 -8.16 -15.96
C GLY A 224 -5.93 -7.44 -14.71
N TYR A 225 -6.16 -6.13 -14.80
CA TYR A 225 -6.74 -5.36 -13.69
C TYR A 225 -8.19 -5.72 -13.45
N LYS A 226 -8.56 -5.89 -12.17
CA LYS A 226 -9.92 -6.07 -11.67
C LYS A 226 -10.13 -5.17 -10.46
N PHE A 227 -11.34 -4.65 -10.29
CA PHE A 227 -11.66 -3.67 -9.26
C PHE A 227 -13.04 -3.93 -8.64
N GLY A 228 -13.28 -3.31 -7.49
CA GLY A 228 -14.58 -3.26 -6.86
C GLY A 228 -15.20 -4.64 -6.64
N ARG A 229 -16.47 -4.79 -7.00
CA ARG A 229 -17.23 -6.02 -6.79
C ARG A 229 -16.67 -7.23 -7.54
N GLU A 230 -16.22 -7.03 -8.78
CA GLU A 230 -15.61 -8.10 -9.58
C GLU A 230 -14.36 -8.67 -8.89
N LEU A 231 -13.52 -7.81 -8.28
CA LEU A 231 -12.37 -8.25 -7.52
C LEU A 231 -12.77 -8.98 -6.24
N ALA A 232 -13.84 -8.54 -5.55
CA ALA A 232 -14.35 -9.20 -4.36
C ALA A 232 -14.88 -10.63 -4.67
N GLU A 233 -15.52 -10.82 -5.81
CA GLU A 233 -15.95 -12.12 -6.31
C GLU A 233 -14.76 -13.04 -6.60
N ILE A 234 -13.72 -12.51 -7.23
CA ILE A 234 -12.48 -13.26 -7.48
C ILE A 234 -11.82 -13.67 -6.15
N TYR A 235 -11.77 -12.80 -5.15
CA TYR A 235 -11.29 -13.19 -3.82
C TYR A 235 -12.15 -14.29 -3.21
N SER A 236 -13.48 -14.15 -3.22
CA SER A 236 -14.41 -15.11 -2.58
C SER A 236 -14.31 -16.52 -3.17
N ASN A 237 -13.98 -16.64 -4.47
CA ASN A 237 -13.78 -17.91 -5.15
C ASN A 237 -12.39 -18.52 -4.98
N ALA A 238 -11.42 -17.78 -4.42
CA ALA A 238 -10.08 -18.28 -4.19
C ALA A 238 -10.00 -19.17 -2.93
N CYS A 239 -9.25 -20.26 -2.97
CA CYS A 239 -8.97 -21.07 -1.78
C CYS A 239 -7.90 -20.44 -0.88
N VAL A 240 -6.91 -19.78 -1.48
CA VAL A 240 -5.83 -19.04 -0.78
C VAL A 240 -5.40 -17.87 -1.62
N LYS A 241 -5.27 -16.70 -0.98
CA LYS A 241 -4.56 -15.54 -1.51
C LYS A 241 -3.07 -15.72 -1.24
N VAL A 242 -2.27 -15.91 -2.28
CA VAL A 242 -0.81 -16.02 -2.15
C VAL A 242 -0.18 -14.64 -2.22
N PHE A 243 0.69 -14.32 -1.24
CA PHE A 243 1.41 -13.05 -1.13
C PHE A 243 2.93 -13.31 -1.12
N PRO A 244 3.56 -13.47 -2.31
CA PRO A 244 4.95 -13.89 -2.41
C PRO A 244 5.96 -12.74 -2.26
N SER A 245 5.49 -11.51 -2.08
CA SER A 245 6.35 -10.33 -1.92
C SER A 245 7.18 -10.41 -0.63
N ARG A 246 8.41 -9.87 -0.70
CA ARG A 246 9.33 -9.77 0.44
C ARG A 246 9.67 -8.33 0.80
N THR A 247 8.99 -7.35 0.22
CA THR A 247 9.36 -5.91 0.31
C THR A 247 8.19 -4.98 0.56
N ASP A 248 6.99 -5.51 0.70
CA ASP A 248 5.81 -4.71 1.01
C ASP A 248 5.76 -4.34 2.50
N THR A 249 5.34 -3.11 2.78
CA THR A 249 5.24 -2.59 4.14
C THR A 249 3.92 -2.91 4.84
N PHE A 250 2.88 -3.29 4.09
CA PHE A 250 1.56 -3.68 4.61
C PHE A 250 0.89 -4.74 3.73
N GLY A 251 0.52 -4.39 2.49
CA GLY A 251 -0.20 -5.27 1.56
C GLY A 251 -1.72 -5.26 1.79
N ILE A 252 -2.40 -4.16 1.43
CA ILE A 252 -3.86 -4.00 1.54
C ILE A 252 -4.65 -5.17 0.96
N VAL A 253 -4.16 -5.78 -0.12
CA VAL A 253 -4.75 -6.96 -0.77
C VAL A 253 -4.88 -8.18 0.14
N MET A 254 -4.15 -8.22 1.29
CA MET A 254 -4.28 -9.29 2.27
C MET A 254 -5.56 -9.12 3.11
N ILE A 255 -5.86 -7.89 3.53
CA ILE A 255 -7.09 -7.63 4.29
C ILE A 255 -8.32 -7.64 3.39
N GLU A 256 -8.21 -7.23 2.12
CA GLU A 256 -9.27 -7.39 1.12
C GLU A 256 -9.66 -8.87 0.95
N ALA A 257 -8.67 -9.75 0.77
CA ALA A 257 -8.88 -11.18 0.68
C ALA A 257 -9.56 -11.75 1.94
N ASN A 258 -9.08 -11.36 3.13
CA ASN A 258 -9.66 -11.80 4.39
C ASN A 258 -11.12 -11.36 4.54
N ALA A 259 -11.47 -10.15 4.15
CA ALA A 259 -12.85 -9.66 4.21
C ALA A 259 -13.80 -10.47 3.30
N CYS A 260 -13.27 -10.99 2.19
CA CYS A 260 -13.99 -11.89 1.29
C CYS A 260 -13.97 -13.37 1.75
N GLY A 261 -13.40 -13.65 2.94
CA GLY A 261 -13.31 -15.01 3.50
C GLY A 261 -12.14 -15.84 2.95
N THR A 262 -11.17 -15.22 2.29
CA THR A 262 -10.02 -15.91 1.69
C THR A 262 -8.80 -15.78 2.57
N PRO A 263 -8.22 -16.91 3.05
CA PRO A 263 -7.01 -16.89 3.85
C PRO A 263 -5.77 -16.51 3.03
N VAL A 264 -4.78 -15.93 3.71
CA VAL A 264 -3.54 -15.45 3.11
C VAL A 264 -2.39 -16.42 3.37
N ALA A 265 -1.57 -16.69 2.34
CA ALA A 265 -0.29 -17.39 2.47
C ALA A 265 0.86 -16.49 2.03
N GLY A 266 1.95 -16.41 2.79
CA GLY A 266 3.09 -15.58 2.44
C GLY A 266 4.35 -15.88 3.24
N TYR A 267 5.38 -15.06 3.00
CA TYR A 267 6.63 -15.12 3.77
C TYR A 267 6.52 -14.32 5.09
N PRO A 268 7.20 -14.77 6.17
CA PRO A 268 7.24 -14.05 7.46
C PRO A 268 8.23 -12.87 7.40
N VAL A 269 7.86 -11.83 6.66
CA VAL A 269 8.64 -10.60 6.47
C VAL A 269 7.86 -9.40 6.97
N THR A 270 8.53 -8.27 7.14
CA THR A 270 7.93 -6.97 7.50
C THR A 270 6.68 -6.70 6.67
N GLY A 271 5.64 -6.20 7.31
CA GLY A 271 4.31 -6.04 6.73
C GLY A 271 3.44 -7.28 6.95
N PRO A 272 3.64 -8.40 6.22
CA PRO A 272 2.87 -9.63 6.43
C PRO A 272 2.83 -10.13 7.88
N ILE A 273 3.93 -10.06 8.64
CA ILE A 273 3.96 -10.50 10.05
C ILE A 273 3.01 -9.74 10.98
N ASP A 274 2.64 -8.51 10.63
CA ASP A 274 1.71 -7.68 11.40
C ASP A 274 0.25 -7.85 10.96
N VAL A 275 0.05 -8.32 9.73
CA VAL A 275 -1.29 -8.45 9.11
C VAL A 275 -1.81 -9.88 9.20
N VAL A 276 -0.94 -10.88 9.08
CA VAL A 276 -1.33 -12.30 9.06
C VAL A 276 -1.01 -12.95 10.40
N LYS A 277 -2.05 -13.50 11.03
CA LYS A 277 -1.94 -14.33 12.24
C LYS A 277 -2.14 -15.79 11.85
N ASN A 278 -1.09 -16.60 11.98
CA ASN A 278 -1.11 -18.01 11.63
C ASN A 278 -2.28 -18.75 12.28
N GLY A 279 -3.03 -19.51 11.46
CA GLY A 279 -4.20 -20.29 11.88
C GLY A 279 -5.48 -19.47 12.10
N VAL A 280 -5.46 -18.15 11.95
CA VAL A 280 -6.62 -17.26 12.16
C VAL A 280 -7.11 -16.68 10.84
N ASN A 281 -6.22 -15.99 10.09
CA ASN A 281 -6.57 -15.34 8.84
C ASN A 281 -5.61 -15.68 7.69
N GLY A 282 -4.70 -16.62 7.93
CA GLY A 282 -3.71 -17.08 6.95
C GLY A 282 -2.58 -17.85 7.60
N TYR A 283 -1.50 -18.03 6.86
CA TYR A 283 -0.30 -18.69 7.35
C TYR A 283 0.96 -18.12 6.69
N LEU A 284 1.97 -17.80 7.49
CA LEU A 284 3.29 -17.34 7.05
C LEU A 284 4.32 -18.43 7.31
N ASN A 285 5.15 -18.73 6.30
CA ASN A 285 6.26 -19.67 6.42
C ASN A 285 7.43 -19.24 5.49
N LYS A 286 8.67 -19.61 5.86
CA LYS A 286 9.85 -19.42 4.99
C LYS A 286 9.76 -20.25 3.70
N ASP A 287 9.04 -21.36 3.74
CA ASP A 287 8.62 -22.16 2.60
C ASP A 287 7.18 -21.75 2.18
N LEU A 288 7.08 -21.17 0.98
CA LEU A 288 5.77 -20.66 0.47
C LEU A 288 4.78 -21.81 0.20
N TYR A 289 5.25 -22.97 -0.22
CA TYR A 289 4.40 -24.14 -0.42
C TYR A 289 3.73 -24.56 0.89
N GLN A 290 4.52 -24.65 1.97
CA GLN A 290 3.99 -24.96 3.30
C GLN A 290 3.02 -23.88 3.81
N ALA A 291 3.32 -22.60 3.56
CA ALA A 291 2.41 -21.51 3.89
C ALA A 291 1.03 -21.71 3.20
N ILE A 292 1.04 -22.02 1.91
CA ILE A 292 -0.18 -22.27 1.12
C ILE A 292 -0.97 -23.44 1.68
N LYS A 293 -0.32 -24.59 1.91
CA LYS A 293 -0.98 -25.81 2.42
C LYS A 293 -1.59 -25.63 3.82
N GLN A 294 -0.96 -24.83 4.68
CA GLN A 294 -1.52 -24.53 5.99
C GLN A 294 -2.63 -23.46 5.92
N ALA A 295 -2.48 -22.46 5.06
CA ALA A 295 -3.50 -21.44 4.87
C ALA A 295 -4.84 -22.03 4.35
N GLN A 296 -4.81 -23.06 3.50
CA GLN A 296 -6.01 -23.76 3.03
C GLN A 296 -6.89 -24.33 4.16
N LYS A 297 -6.32 -24.60 5.33
CA LYS A 297 -7.02 -25.16 6.49
C LYS A 297 -7.71 -24.12 7.36
N VAL A 298 -7.48 -22.83 7.08
CA VAL A 298 -8.02 -21.70 7.87
C VAL A 298 -9.52 -21.54 7.55
N ASP A 299 -10.34 -21.41 8.58
CA ASP A 299 -11.78 -21.14 8.43
C ASP A 299 -12.00 -19.74 7.82
N PRO A 300 -12.73 -19.64 6.71
CA PRO A 300 -13.11 -18.36 6.12
C PRO A 300 -13.86 -17.42 7.06
N LYS A 301 -14.65 -17.92 7.98
CA LYS A 301 -15.36 -17.10 8.97
C LYS A 301 -14.38 -16.37 9.89
N SER A 302 -13.27 -17.04 10.25
CA SER A 302 -12.23 -16.40 11.07
C SER A 302 -11.49 -15.30 10.30
N CYS A 303 -11.28 -15.46 8.98
CA CYS A 303 -10.73 -14.41 8.12
C CYS A 303 -11.62 -13.15 8.12
N ILE A 304 -12.93 -13.33 7.92
CA ILE A 304 -13.92 -12.25 7.90
C ILE A 304 -13.96 -11.55 9.27
N ALA A 305 -14.02 -12.30 10.35
CA ALA A 305 -14.02 -11.72 11.70
C ALA A 305 -12.75 -10.91 11.97
N TYR A 306 -11.60 -11.41 11.51
CA TYR A 306 -10.32 -10.73 11.67
C TYR A 306 -10.22 -9.43 10.87
N SER A 307 -10.81 -9.35 9.68
CA SER A 307 -10.75 -8.16 8.82
C SER A 307 -11.53 -6.96 9.35
N LYS A 308 -12.55 -7.16 10.19
CA LYS A 308 -13.42 -6.10 10.73
C LYS A 308 -12.69 -5.00 11.50
N LYS A 309 -11.50 -5.28 12.05
CA LYS A 309 -10.66 -4.29 12.72
C LYS A 309 -9.98 -3.28 11.79
N TYR A 310 -10.16 -3.42 10.48
CA TYR A 310 -9.58 -2.53 9.47
C TYR A 310 -10.65 -1.65 8.81
N SER A 311 -11.53 -1.01 9.57
CA SER A 311 -12.52 -0.08 9.01
C SER A 311 -11.89 1.27 8.62
N TRP A 312 -12.38 1.89 7.55
CA TRP A 312 -11.91 3.23 7.15
C TRP A 312 -12.30 4.33 8.13
N ASP A 313 -13.38 4.17 8.90
CA ASP A 313 -13.79 5.16 9.90
C ASP A 313 -12.77 5.23 11.04
N GLU A 314 -12.31 4.08 11.52
CA GLU A 314 -11.26 4.02 12.53
C GLU A 314 -9.91 4.52 11.99
N VAL A 315 -9.54 4.14 10.77
CA VAL A 315 -8.30 4.58 10.13
C VAL A 315 -8.25 6.09 9.90
N ALA A 316 -9.36 6.71 9.49
CA ALA A 316 -9.46 8.16 9.31
C ALA A 316 -9.43 8.90 10.66
N SER A 317 -10.12 8.37 11.68
CA SER A 317 -10.08 8.91 13.05
C SER A 317 -8.68 8.89 13.64
N ASN A 318 -7.97 7.75 13.50
CA ASN A 318 -6.59 7.60 13.95
C ASN A 318 -5.62 8.52 13.20
N PHE A 319 -5.84 8.75 11.89
CA PHE A 319 -5.07 9.74 11.11
C PHE A 319 -5.20 11.14 11.73
N ILE A 320 -6.43 11.63 11.89
CA ILE A 320 -6.71 12.97 12.44
C ILE A 320 -6.09 13.10 13.84
N SER A 321 -6.35 12.14 14.73
CA SER A 321 -5.82 12.16 16.09
C SER A 321 -4.29 12.25 16.12
N SER A 322 -3.60 11.41 15.35
CA SER A 322 -2.13 11.38 15.30
C SER A 322 -1.54 12.68 14.74
N VAL A 323 -2.14 13.23 13.69
CA VAL A 323 -1.65 14.45 13.05
C VAL A 323 -1.95 15.68 13.91
N THR A 324 -3.15 15.80 14.48
CA THR A 324 -3.55 16.96 15.31
C THR A 324 -2.72 17.04 16.58
N THR A 325 -2.55 15.93 17.30
CA THR A 325 -1.71 15.87 18.50
C THR A 325 -0.28 16.31 18.25
N ALA A 326 0.26 15.99 17.08
CA ALA A 326 1.62 16.38 16.72
C ALA A 326 1.73 17.84 16.24
N HIS A 327 0.61 18.44 15.79
CA HIS A 327 0.57 19.87 15.40
C HIS A 327 0.34 20.79 16.59
N SER A 328 -0.27 20.31 17.69
CA SER A 328 -0.32 21.02 18.98
C SER A 328 1.09 21.19 19.57
#